data_c1d243d43ee3af7a30777a732078173d
#
_entry.id   c1d243d43ee3af7a30777a732078173d
#
_cell.length_a   1.000
_cell.length_b   1.000
_cell.length_c   1.000
_cell.angle_alpha   90.00
_cell.angle_beta   90.00
_cell.angle_gamma   90.00
#
_symmetry.space_group_name_H-M   'P 1'
#
loop_
_entity.id
_entity.type
_entity.pdbx_description
1 polymer ?
#
loop_
_entity_poly.entity_id
_entity_poly.type
_entity_poly.pdbx_seq_one_letter_code
_entity_poly.pdbx_strand_id
1 'polypeptide(L)'
;NSFGTHEFLNLCEMLGCEPYISGNVGSGTVEELAKWVEYMTSDGDTPMAKLRRQNGRDKAWKVKYLGVGNESWGCGGNMRPEYYSDLFRRYSVYCRNYDGNQLYKIASGASDYDYNWTKVLMDHIGNRANAISLHYYTVTGWTGSKGSATKFNNEDYYWTMGKALGIEDVIKKHEAIMDKADPKKQVALLVDEWGTWWDEEPGTIKGHLYQQNCMRDAFVAALSLNVFHRHTERVKMTNIAQIVNVLQSMILTDTKGTGHMVLTPTYHVFNMYKDF
;
A
#
# COMPACT_ATOMS: atom_id res chain seq x y z
N ASN A 1 9.10 -1.33 19.01
CA ASN A 1 7.86 -0.87 18.39
C ASN A 1 6.71 -0.92 19.40
N SER A 2 5.95 0.16 19.49
CA SER A 2 4.78 0.28 20.37
C SER A 2 3.45 0.07 19.64
N PHE A 3 3.49 -0.23 18.33
CA PHE A 3 2.32 -0.48 17.50
C PHE A 3 2.64 -1.67 16.57
N GLY A 4 2.22 -2.85 16.98
CA GLY A 4 2.50 -4.11 16.31
C GLY A 4 1.23 -4.79 15.79
N THR A 5 1.30 -6.11 15.63
CA THR A 5 0.22 -6.93 15.06
C THR A 5 -1.11 -6.77 15.80
N HIS A 6 -1.09 -6.82 17.13
CA HIS A 6 -2.30 -6.70 17.95
C HIS A 6 -2.92 -5.33 17.82
N GLU A 7 -2.12 -4.27 18.00
CA GLU A 7 -2.59 -2.89 17.97
C GLU A 7 -3.19 -2.56 16.60
N PHE A 8 -2.50 -2.94 15.52
CA PHE A 8 -2.97 -2.67 14.15
C PHE A 8 -4.26 -3.42 13.82
N LEU A 9 -4.32 -4.73 14.08
CA LEU A 9 -5.49 -5.54 13.75
C LEU A 9 -6.70 -5.19 14.63
N ASN A 10 -6.47 -4.85 15.90
CA ASN A 10 -7.53 -4.36 16.79
C ASN A 10 -8.04 -2.98 16.33
N LEU A 11 -7.15 -2.10 15.84
CA LEU A 11 -7.57 -0.82 15.25
C LEU A 11 -8.45 -1.05 14.01
N CYS A 12 -8.09 -1.99 13.13
CA CYS A 12 -8.92 -2.34 11.98
C CYS A 12 -10.30 -2.85 12.40
N GLU A 13 -10.39 -3.71 13.41
CA GLU A 13 -11.67 -4.16 13.97
C GLU A 13 -12.50 -3.01 14.54
N MET A 14 -11.88 -2.10 15.30
CA MET A 14 -12.56 -0.92 15.88
C MET A 14 -13.11 0.01 14.78
N LEU A 15 -12.39 0.17 13.69
CA LEU A 15 -12.79 1.00 12.54
C LEU A 15 -13.75 0.29 11.59
N GLY A 16 -13.91 -1.03 11.72
CA GLY A 16 -14.70 -1.85 10.80
C GLY A 16 -14.11 -1.93 9.39
N CYS A 17 -12.78 -1.81 9.26
CA CYS A 17 -12.08 -1.89 7.99
C CYS A 17 -11.30 -3.20 7.82
N GLU A 18 -11.08 -3.60 6.57
CA GLU A 18 -10.29 -4.79 6.23
C GLU A 18 -8.80 -4.49 6.37
N PRO A 19 -8.03 -5.33 7.08
CA PRO A 19 -6.58 -5.19 7.12
C PRO A 19 -5.91 -5.69 5.84
N TYR A 20 -4.89 -4.96 5.39
CA TYR A 20 -3.96 -5.37 4.35
C TYR A 20 -2.57 -5.50 4.98
N ILE A 21 -2.04 -6.71 5.04
CA ILE A 21 -0.76 -7.04 5.67
C ILE A 21 0.27 -7.36 4.60
N SER A 22 1.40 -6.65 4.61
CA SER A 22 2.52 -6.93 3.70
C SER A 22 3.62 -7.74 4.39
N GLY A 23 3.93 -8.90 3.84
CA GLY A 23 4.97 -9.78 4.33
C GLY A 23 6.37 -9.36 3.86
N ASN A 24 7.37 -9.51 4.71
CA ASN A 24 8.76 -9.25 4.37
C ASN A 24 9.35 -10.43 3.59
N VAL A 25 9.54 -10.27 2.28
CA VAL A 25 10.20 -11.28 1.43
C VAL A 25 11.64 -10.89 1.08
N GLY A 26 12.09 -9.72 1.49
CA GLY A 26 13.44 -9.23 1.25
C GLY A 26 14.46 -9.85 2.22
N SER A 27 14.25 -9.65 3.51
CA SER A 27 15.14 -10.16 4.57
C SER A 27 14.47 -11.21 5.47
N GLY A 28 13.14 -11.36 5.41
CA GLY A 28 12.41 -12.39 6.14
C GLY A 28 12.49 -13.76 5.48
N THR A 29 12.07 -14.78 6.20
CA THR A 29 12.00 -16.14 5.72
C THR A 29 10.57 -16.57 5.38
N VAL A 30 10.43 -17.60 4.55
CA VAL A 30 9.12 -18.22 4.26
C VAL A 30 8.44 -18.70 5.53
N GLU A 31 9.22 -19.25 6.46
CA GLU A 31 8.70 -19.76 7.74
C GLU A 31 8.14 -18.64 8.60
N GLU A 32 8.83 -17.50 8.69
CA GLU A 32 8.35 -16.34 9.46
C GLU A 32 7.02 -15.83 8.93
N LEU A 33 6.89 -15.64 7.62
CA LEU A 33 5.62 -15.18 7.03
C LEU A 33 4.50 -16.22 7.22
N ALA A 34 4.79 -17.49 7.00
CA ALA A 34 3.81 -18.56 7.19
C ALA A 34 3.32 -18.63 8.64
N LYS A 35 4.23 -18.52 9.61
CA LYS A 35 3.92 -18.47 11.04
C LYS A 35 3.12 -17.21 11.42
N TRP A 36 3.45 -16.07 10.81
CA TRP A 36 2.70 -14.84 11.07
C TRP A 36 1.26 -14.92 10.55
N VAL A 37 1.06 -15.49 9.36
CA VAL A 37 -0.30 -15.77 8.84
C VAL A 37 -1.06 -16.72 9.75
N GLU A 38 -0.44 -17.82 10.21
CA GLU A 38 -1.04 -18.76 11.18
C GLU A 38 -1.39 -18.04 12.49
N TYR A 39 -0.48 -17.22 13.02
CA TYR A 39 -0.71 -16.43 14.24
C TYR A 39 -1.95 -15.54 14.14
N MET A 40 -2.10 -14.84 13.01
CA MET A 40 -3.20 -13.92 12.81
C MET A 40 -4.54 -14.61 12.56
N THR A 41 -4.53 -15.75 11.84
CA THR A 41 -5.76 -16.25 11.20
C THR A 41 -6.19 -17.65 11.64
N SER A 42 -5.38 -18.39 12.41
CA SER A 42 -5.78 -19.73 12.88
C SER A 42 -6.45 -19.71 14.25
N ASP A 43 -7.61 -20.33 14.38
CA ASP A 43 -8.28 -20.59 15.65
C ASP A 43 -8.07 -22.04 16.15
N GLY A 44 -7.35 -22.87 15.37
CA GLY A 44 -7.05 -24.25 15.71
C GLY A 44 -6.10 -24.44 16.89
N ASP A 45 -5.78 -25.69 17.21
CA ASP A 45 -4.78 -26.04 18.24
C ASP A 45 -3.38 -26.08 17.65
N THR A 46 -2.92 -24.94 17.11
CA THR A 46 -1.62 -24.79 16.46
C THR A 46 -0.65 -24.01 17.34
N PRO A 47 0.68 -24.16 17.15
CA PRO A 47 1.67 -23.44 17.95
C PRO A 47 1.49 -21.92 17.89
N MET A 48 1.21 -21.36 16.73
CA MET A 48 1.09 -19.90 16.60
C MET A 48 -0.25 -19.38 17.12
N ALA A 49 -1.33 -20.15 17.03
CA ALA A 49 -2.60 -19.80 17.68
C ALA A 49 -2.48 -19.85 19.21
N LYS A 50 -1.73 -20.82 19.76
CA LYS A 50 -1.41 -20.85 21.20
C LYS A 50 -0.60 -19.63 21.63
N LEU A 51 0.42 -19.25 20.86
CA LEU A 51 1.21 -18.05 21.13
C LEU A 51 0.36 -16.78 21.11
N ARG A 52 -0.55 -16.63 20.13
CA ARG A 52 -1.48 -15.49 20.10
C ARG A 52 -2.33 -15.42 21.38
N ARG A 53 -2.86 -16.57 21.85
CA ARG A 53 -3.64 -16.64 23.08
C ARG A 53 -2.81 -16.27 24.30
N GLN A 54 -1.57 -16.74 24.37
CA GLN A 54 -0.64 -16.34 25.45
C GLN A 54 -0.35 -14.84 25.43
N ASN A 55 -0.34 -14.22 24.24
CA ASN A 55 -0.18 -12.78 24.07
C ASN A 55 -1.48 -11.99 24.29
N GLY A 56 -2.54 -12.61 24.81
CA GLY A 56 -3.77 -11.94 25.26
C GLY A 56 -4.88 -11.85 24.22
N ARG A 57 -4.75 -12.50 23.06
CA ARG A 57 -5.82 -12.53 22.05
C ARG A 57 -6.30 -13.98 21.82
N ASP A 58 -7.52 -14.26 22.27
CA ASP A 58 -8.09 -15.60 22.18
C ASP A 58 -8.48 -16.00 20.77
N LYS A 59 -9.31 -15.18 20.10
CA LYS A 59 -9.79 -15.45 18.73
C LYS A 59 -8.87 -14.87 17.65
N ALA A 60 -8.76 -15.57 16.53
CA ALA A 60 -8.10 -15.07 15.33
C ALA A 60 -8.77 -13.79 14.79
N TRP A 61 -8.00 -12.99 14.10
CA TRP A 61 -8.55 -11.92 13.28
C TRP A 61 -8.93 -12.46 11.89
N LYS A 62 -9.76 -11.70 11.20
CA LYS A 62 -9.98 -11.91 9.76
C LYS A 62 -8.99 -11.04 9.00
N VAL A 63 -8.09 -11.69 8.25
CA VAL A 63 -7.12 -11.02 7.39
C VAL A 63 -7.34 -11.51 5.97
N LYS A 64 -7.96 -10.69 5.16
CA LYS A 64 -8.23 -11.02 3.76
C LYS A 64 -7.04 -10.72 2.86
N TYR A 65 -6.49 -9.53 2.95
CA TYR A 65 -5.47 -9.05 2.03
C TYR A 65 -4.07 -9.32 2.56
N LEU A 66 -3.30 -10.10 1.79
CA LEU A 66 -1.91 -10.44 2.09
C LEU A 66 -1.01 -10.01 0.92
N GLY A 67 -0.21 -8.98 1.13
CA GLY A 67 0.90 -8.62 0.26
C GLY A 67 2.09 -9.56 0.46
N VAL A 68 2.53 -10.21 -0.60
CA VAL A 68 3.73 -11.04 -0.60
C VAL A 68 4.90 -10.16 -1.05
N GLY A 69 5.45 -9.39 -0.13
CA GLY A 69 6.45 -8.37 -0.38
C GLY A 69 5.86 -6.96 -0.52
N ASN A 70 6.73 -5.98 -0.52
CA ASN A 70 6.47 -4.57 -0.81
C ASN A 70 7.71 -3.96 -1.43
N GLU A 71 7.58 -3.18 -2.52
CA GLU A 71 8.69 -2.53 -3.23
C GLU A 71 9.91 -3.44 -3.46
N SER A 72 9.64 -4.67 -3.87
CA SER A 72 10.67 -5.70 -3.99
C SER A 72 11.74 -5.37 -5.04
N TRP A 73 11.45 -4.46 -5.96
CA TRP A 73 12.39 -3.87 -6.92
C TRP A 73 13.38 -2.88 -6.27
N GLY A 74 13.05 -2.34 -5.11
CA GLY A 74 13.81 -1.30 -4.39
C GLY A 74 14.13 -1.71 -2.95
N CYS A 75 13.64 -0.95 -1.97
CA CYS A 75 13.93 -1.15 -0.56
C CYS A 75 13.45 -2.51 -0.02
N GLY A 76 12.48 -3.14 -0.65
CA GLY A 76 11.99 -4.47 -0.32
C GLY A 76 12.84 -5.64 -0.82
N GLY A 77 14.05 -5.38 -1.32
CA GLY A 77 14.99 -6.46 -1.66
C GLY A 77 15.85 -6.25 -2.90
N ASN A 78 15.66 -5.14 -3.65
CA ASN A 78 16.42 -4.82 -4.87
C ASN A 78 16.48 -5.98 -5.88
N MET A 79 15.33 -6.57 -6.14
CA MET A 79 15.19 -7.81 -6.92
C MET A 79 14.94 -7.51 -8.40
N ARG A 80 15.25 -8.48 -9.25
CA ARG A 80 14.71 -8.54 -10.61
C ARG A 80 13.32 -9.17 -10.59
N PRO A 81 12.43 -8.83 -11.53
CA PRO A 81 11.04 -9.32 -11.51
C PRO A 81 10.93 -10.83 -11.64
N GLU A 82 11.85 -11.50 -12.34
CA GLU A 82 11.88 -12.96 -12.44
C GLU A 82 12.17 -13.61 -11.09
N TYR A 83 13.20 -13.10 -10.37
CA TYR A 83 13.54 -13.60 -9.05
C TYR A 83 12.43 -13.35 -8.04
N TYR A 84 11.83 -12.16 -8.07
CA TYR A 84 10.67 -11.88 -7.23
C TYR A 84 9.49 -12.83 -7.55
N SER A 85 9.23 -13.10 -8.81
CA SER A 85 8.19 -14.05 -9.23
C SER A 85 8.40 -15.45 -8.63
N ASP A 86 9.65 -15.92 -8.59
CA ASP A 86 9.99 -17.21 -7.95
C ASP A 86 9.81 -17.15 -6.43
N LEU A 87 10.18 -16.04 -5.79
CA LEU A 87 9.90 -15.83 -4.36
C LEU A 87 8.40 -15.79 -4.07
N PHE A 88 7.62 -15.04 -4.86
CA PHE A 88 6.17 -15.01 -4.71
C PHE A 88 5.56 -16.42 -4.76
N ARG A 89 5.96 -17.23 -5.75
CA ARG A 89 5.51 -18.63 -5.87
C ARG A 89 5.81 -19.41 -4.61
N ARG A 90 7.03 -19.29 -4.10
CA ARG A 90 7.50 -19.99 -2.91
C ARG A 90 6.77 -19.55 -1.64
N TYR A 91 6.73 -18.24 -1.36
CA TYR A 91 6.08 -17.70 -0.16
C TYR A 91 4.57 -17.95 -0.16
N SER A 92 3.91 -17.72 -1.29
CA SER A 92 2.45 -17.85 -1.38
C SER A 92 1.94 -19.28 -1.15
N VAL A 93 2.73 -20.31 -1.44
CA VAL A 93 2.37 -21.71 -1.18
C VAL A 93 2.29 -22.00 0.32
N TYR A 94 3.17 -21.42 1.11
CA TYR A 94 3.21 -21.66 2.56
C TYR A 94 2.26 -20.73 3.34
N CYS A 95 1.80 -19.63 2.77
CA CYS A 95 0.73 -18.82 3.36
C CYS A 95 -0.62 -19.50 3.11
N ARG A 96 -1.06 -20.30 4.09
CA ARG A 96 -2.27 -21.12 3.98
C ARG A 96 -3.50 -20.37 4.45
N ASN A 97 -4.64 -20.83 3.99
CA ASN A 97 -5.93 -20.43 4.55
C ASN A 97 -6.21 -21.24 5.82
N TYR A 98 -6.56 -20.58 6.90
CA TYR A 98 -6.91 -21.20 8.18
C TYR A 98 -8.36 -20.89 8.53
N ASP A 99 -9.06 -21.88 9.07
CA ASP A 99 -10.37 -21.75 9.73
C ASP A 99 -11.39 -20.90 8.95
N GLY A 100 -11.44 -21.09 7.62
CA GLY A 100 -12.34 -20.37 6.72
C GLY A 100 -11.85 -18.98 6.31
N ASN A 101 -10.70 -18.51 6.82
CA ASN A 101 -10.08 -17.28 6.38
C ASN A 101 -9.41 -17.47 5.01
N GLN A 102 -9.96 -16.85 3.98
CA GLN A 102 -9.44 -16.90 2.61
C GLN A 102 -8.51 -15.74 2.35
N LEU A 103 -7.24 -16.03 2.04
CA LEU A 103 -6.26 -15.01 1.70
C LEU A 103 -6.41 -14.56 0.24
N TYR A 104 -6.49 -13.26 0.05
CA TYR A 104 -6.34 -12.59 -1.23
C TYR A 104 -4.89 -12.16 -1.38
N LYS A 105 -4.11 -12.91 -2.18
CA LYS A 105 -2.66 -12.76 -2.28
C LYS A 105 -2.29 -11.75 -3.34
N ILE A 106 -1.55 -10.73 -2.94
CA ILE A 106 -1.16 -9.59 -3.75
C ILE A 106 0.34 -9.66 -4.01
N ALA A 107 0.74 -9.60 -5.27
CA ALA A 107 2.14 -9.54 -5.64
C ALA A 107 2.65 -8.09 -5.57
N SER A 108 3.86 -7.90 -5.03
CA SER A 108 4.57 -6.62 -5.07
C SER A 108 4.83 -6.23 -6.53
N GLY A 109 4.11 -5.24 -6.99
CA GLY A 109 4.10 -4.82 -8.38
C GLY A 109 5.08 -3.68 -8.67
N ALA A 110 4.87 -3.00 -9.78
CA ALA A 110 5.78 -2.01 -10.33
C ALA A 110 5.78 -0.68 -9.58
N SER A 111 6.85 0.09 -9.76
CA SER A 111 6.89 1.52 -9.51
C SER A 111 6.69 2.27 -10.82
N ASP A 112 5.79 3.27 -10.81
CA ASP A 112 5.58 4.19 -11.93
C ASP A 112 5.52 3.50 -13.31
N TYR A 113 6.54 3.73 -14.13
CA TYR A 113 6.62 3.35 -15.53
C TYR A 113 7.33 2.01 -15.77
N ASP A 114 7.61 1.20 -14.74
CA ASP A 114 8.24 -0.11 -14.94
C ASP A 114 7.25 -1.15 -15.47
N TYR A 115 6.89 -0.97 -16.72
CA TYR A 115 5.97 -1.87 -17.43
C TYR A 115 6.54 -3.28 -17.61
N ASN A 116 7.88 -3.41 -17.64
CA ASN A 116 8.54 -4.72 -17.73
C ASN A 116 8.29 -5.53 -16.47
N TRP A 117 8.31 -4.90 -15.29
CA TRP A 117 7.99 -5.56 -14.04
C TRP A 117 6.60 -6.21 -14.10
N THR A 118 5.57 -5.44 -14.45
CA THR A 118 4.20 -5.94 -14.59
C THR A 118 4.10 -7.05 -15.63
N LYS A 119 4.76 -6.89 -16.78
CA LYS A 119 4.76 -7.92 -17.83
C LYS A 119 5.32 -9.25 -17.33
N VAL A 120 6.50 -9.22 -16.70
CA VAL A 120 7.15 -10.42 -16.17
C VAL A 120 6.30 -11.09 -15.09
N LEU A 121 5.71 -10.31 -14.18
CA LEU A 121 4.82 -10.86 -13.17
C LEU A 121 3.60 -11.54 -13.79
N MET A 122 2.95 -10.92 -14.75
CA MET A 122 1.80 -11.52 -15.43
C MET A 122 2.17 -12.82 -16.14
N ASP A 123 3.32 -12.86 -16.81
CA ASP A 123 3.80 -14.05 -17.52
C ASP A 123 4.13 -15.20 -16.56
N HIS A 124 4.68 -14.93 -15.37
CA HIS A 124 5.21 -15.93 -14.44
C HIS A 124 4.22 -16.34 -13.34
N ILE A 125 3.43 -15.40 -12.82
CA ILE A 125 2.57 -15.60 -11.65
C ILE A 125 1.13 -15.09 -11.81
N GLY A 126 0.75 -14.58 -12.98
CA GLY A 126 -0.59 -14.04 -13.21
C GLY A 126 -1.73 -15.02 -12.91
N ASN A 127 -1.49 -16.32 -13.00
CA ASN A 127 -2.47 -17.36 -12.64
C ASN A 127 -2.41 -17.77 -11.15
N ARG A 128 -1.60 -17.13 -10.33
CA ARG A 128 -1.38 -17.46 -8.91
C ARG A 128 -1.65 -16.28 -7.99
N ALA A 129 -1.48 -15.06 -8.47
CA ALA A 129 -1.78 -13.83 -7.74
C ALA A 129 -3.26 -13.45 -7.95
N ASN A 130 -3.88 -12.95 -6.88
CA ASN A 130 -5.22 -12.35 -7.01
C ASN A 130 -5.12 -10.92 -7.51
N ALA A 131 -4.00 -10.25 -7.21
CA ALA A 131 -3.72 -8.90 -7.66
C ALA A 131 -2.22 -8.64 -7.78
N ILE A 132 -1.88 -7.59 -8.52
CA ILE A 132 -0.54 -6.99 -8.59
C ILE A 132 -0.66 -5.55 -8.11
N SER A 133 0.29 -5.11 -7.27
CA SER A 133 0.31 -3.72 -6.80
C SER A 133 0.95 -2.76 -7.82
N LEU A 134 0.71 -1.47 -7.63
CA LEU A 134 1.33 -0.38 -8.36
C LEU A 134 1.56 0.79 -7.41
N HIS A 135 2.78 1.31 -7.37
CA HIS A 135 3.11 2.52 -6.63
C HIS A 135 3.28 3.69 -7.57
N TYR A 136 2.73 4.85 -7.21
CA TYR A 136 2.89 6.08 -7.96
C TYR A 136 2.88 7.31 -7.06
N TYR A 137 3.99 8.02 -7.01
CA TYR A 137 4.07 9.27 -6.26
C TYR A 137 4.04 10.50 -7.16
N THR A 138 3.29 11.50 -6.73
CA THR A 138 3.38 12.86 -7.25
C THR A 138 4.57 13.53 -6.58
N VAL A 139 5.72 13.41 -7.22
CA VAL A 139 7.04 13.83 -6.74
C VAL A 139 7.83 14.44 -7.89
N THR A 140 8.64 15.46 -7.60
CA THR A 140 9.46 16.16 -8.59
C THR A 140 10.64 15.30 -9.10
N GLY A 141 11.13 14.40 -8.26
CA GLY A 141 12.21 13.47 -8.57
C GLY A 141 12.66 12.69 -7.33
N TRP A 142 13.49 11.69 -7.54
CA TRP A 142 13.98 10.82 -6.48
C TRP A 142 15.34 11.24 -5.92
N THR A 143 15.99 12.22 -6.57
CA THR A 143 17.28 12.77 -6.15
C THR A 143 17.16 14.28 -5.88
N GLY A 144 17.84 14.78 -4.85
CA GLY A 144 17.79 16.20 -4.47
C GLY A 144 16.50 16.58 -3.70
N SER A 145 16.23 17.89 -3.65
CA SER A 145 15.02 18.42 -3.01
C SER A 145 13.77 18.08 -3.82
N LYS A 146 12.74 17.70 -3.11
CA LYS A 146 11.39 17.45 -3.68
C LYS A 146 10.49 18.68 -3.64
N GLY A 147 11.00 19.77 -3.09
CA GLY A 147 10.24 21.00 -2.89
C GLY A 147 9.47 21.03 -1.58
N SER A 148 9.09 22.24 -1.18
CA SER A 148 8.35 22.47 0.07
C SER A 148 6.88 22.05 -0.06
N ALA A 149 6.34 21.44 0.98
CA ALA A 149 4.92 21.12 1.09
C ALA A 149 4.05 22.40 1.08
N THR A 150 4.54 23.52 1.60
CA THR A 150 3.75 24.74 1.81
C THR A 150 4.24 25.98 1.06
N LYS A 151 5.52 26.00 0.65
CA LYS A 151 6.12 27.14 -0.05
C LYS A 151 6.37 26.77 -1.50
N PHE A 152 5.43 27.07 -2.36
CA PHE A 152 5.46 26.78 -3.80
C PHE A 152 4.81 27.92 -4.58
N ASN A 153 5.17 28.07 -5.84
CA ASN A 153 4.61 29.04 -6.75
C ASN A 153 3.51 28.43 -7.65
N ASN A 154 2.95 29.22 -8.56
CA ASN A 154 1.91 28.76 -9.47
C ASN A 154 2.41 27.68 -10.45
N GLU A 155 3.65 27.77 -10.90
CA GLU A 155 4.24 26.78 -11.82
C GLU A 155 4.35 25.42 -11.11
N ASP A 156 4.88 25.39 -9.89
CA ASP A 156 4.95 24.18 -9.05
C ASP A 156 3.55 23.58 -8.81
N TYR A 157 2.56 24.44 -8.57
CA TYR A 157 1.17 24.00 -8.37
C TYR A 157 0.62 23.30 -9.62
N TYR A 158 0.69 23.96 -10.78
CA TYR A 158 0.15 23.37 -12.02
C TYR A 158 0.93 22.15 -12.47
N TRP A 159 2.25 22.15 -12.29
CA TRP A 159 3.08 20.97 -12.53
C TRP A 159 2.60 19.78 -11.66
N THR A 160 2.34 20.04 -10.38
CA THR A 160 1.84 19.02 -9.45
C THR A 160 0.51 18.42 -9.91
N MET A 161 -0.43 19.25 -10.37
CA MET A 161 -1.72 18.77 -10.90
C MET A 161 -1.52 17.93 -12.17
N GLY A 162 -0.65 18.36 -13.08
CA GLY A 162 -0.29 17.60 -14.29
C GLY A 162 0.35 16.26 -13.96
N LYS A 163 1.28 16.24 -13.00
CA LYS A 163 1.93 14.99 -12.54
C LYS A 163 0.91 14.05 -11.91
N ALA A 164 -0.01 14.54 -11.07
CA ALA A 164 -1.07 13.73 -10.49
C ALA A 164 -1.97 13.09 -11.55
N LEU A 165 -2.39 13.82 -12.56
CA LEU A 165 -3.19 13.31 -13.68
C LEU A 165 -2.42 12.30 -14.53
N GLY A 166 -1.09 12.37 -14.58
CA GLY A 166 -0.23 11.43 -15.30
C GLY A 166 -0.37 9.97 -14.84
N ILE A 167 -0.92 9.73 -13.67
CA ILE A 167 -1.20 8.37 -13.17
C ILE A 167 -2.16 7.62 -14.09
N GLU A 168 -3.07 8.31 -14.79
CA GLU A 168 -4.01 7.68 -15.70
C GLU A 168 -3.31 6.98 -16.87
N ASP A 169 -2.30 7.63 -17.47
CA ASP A 169 -1.51 7.02 -18.55
C ASP A 169 -0.68 5.83 -18.05
N VAL A 170 -0.19 5.90 -16.81
CA VAL A 170 0.51 4.79 -16.18
C VAL A 170 -0.42 3.60 -16.00
N ILE A 171 -1.59 3.81 -15.41
CA ILE A 171 -2.62 2.76 -15.21
C ILE A 171 -3.00 2.13 -16.55
N LYS A 172 -3.35 2.93 -17.57
CA LYS A 172 -3.73 2.44 -18.90
C LYS A 172 -2.70 1.51 -19.51
N LYS A 173 -1.41 1.83 -19.36
CA LYS A 173 -0.33 1.00 -19.91
C LYS A 173 -0.13 -0.30 -19.13
N HIS A 174 -0.23 -0.27 -17.79
CA HIS A 174 -0.23 -1.49 -16.99
C HIS A 174 -1.45 -2.36 -17.31
N GLU A 175 -2.64 -1.78 -17.39
CA GLU A 175 -3.87 -2.48 -17.76
C GLU A 175 -3.75 -3.15 -19.13
N ALA A 176 -3.20 -2.48 -20.11
CA ALA A 176 -3.01 -3.05 -21.46
C ALA A 176 -2.09 -4.28 -21.46
N ILE A 177 -1.07 -4.30 -20.61
CA ILE A 177 -0.20 -5.47 -20.41
C ILE A 177 -0.97 -6.59 -19.71
N MET A 178 -1.70 -6.25 -18.65
CA MET A 178 -2.49 -7.21 -17.87
C MET A 178 -3.63 -7.79 -18.72
N ASP A 179 -4.33 -6.98 -19.52
CA ASP A 179 -5.44 -7.42 -20.37
C ASP A 179 -4.99 -8.40 -21.47
N LYS A 180 -3.76 -8.24 -21.96
CA LYS A 180 -3.17 -9.18 -22.92
C LYS A 180 -2.94 -10.57 -22.31
N ALA A 181 -2.49 -10.62 -21.05
CA ALA A 181 -2.18 -11.87 -20.34
C ALA A 181 -3.42 -12.47 -19.65
N ASP A 182 -4.33 -11.61 -19.21
CA ASP A 182 -5.57 -11.96 -18.48
C ASP A 182 -6.76 -11.17 -19.05
N PRO A 183 -7.28 -11.55 -20.21
CA PRO A 183 -8.40 -10.85 -20.84
C PRO A 183 -9.71 -10.94 -20.05
N LYS A 184 -9.80 -11.87 -19.11
CA LYS A 184 -10.96 -11.99 -18.21
C LYS A 184 -10.89 -11.09 -16.98
N LYS A 185 -9.82 -10.32 -16.85
CA LYS A 185 -9.58 -9.38 -15.75
C LYS A 185 -9.71 -10.03 -14.36
N GLN A 186 -9.21 -11.25 -14.20
CA GLN A 186 -9.25 -11.98 -12.93
C GLN A 186 -8.19 -11.51 -11.94
N VAL A 187 -7.07 -10.97 -12.44
CA VAL A 187 -6.01 -10.39 -11.63
C VAL A 187 -6.26 -8.88 -11.50
N ALA A 188 -6.54 -8.42 -10.30
CA ALA A 188 -6.75 -6.99 -10.05
C ALA A 188 -5.43 -6.19 -10.10
N LEU A 189 -5.54 -4.90 -10.40
CA LEU A 189 -4.49 -3.91 -10.17
C LEU A 189 -4.84 -3.14 -8.88
N LEU A 190 -3.90 -3.08 -7.94
CA LEU A 190 -4.06 -2.30 -6.72
C LEU A 190 -3.06 -1.15 -6.72
N VAL A 191 -3.54 0.10 -6.72
CA VAL A 191 -2.68 1.26 -6.54
C VAL A 191 -2.52 1.46 -5.03
N ASP A 192 -1.73 0.60 -4.41
CA ASP A 192 -1.70 0.44 -2.97
C ASP A 192 -0.70 1.35 -2.25
N GLU A 193 0.02 2.19 -3.03
CA GLU A 193 0.83 3.27 -2.48
C GLU A 193 0.88 4.45 -3.47
N TRP A 194 0.29 5.60 -3.08
CA TRP A 194 0.25 6.81 -3.90
C TRP A 194 0.08 8.06 -3.05
N GLY A 195 0.33 9.20 -3.62
CA GLY A 195 0.18 10.50 -2.98
C GLY A 195 1.29 11.48 -3.34
N THR A 196 1.37 12.59 -2.61
CA THR A 196 2.44 13.58 -2.74
C THR A 196 3.63 13.24 -1.86
N TRP A 197 4.83 13.51 -2.35
CA TRP A 197 6.06 13.37 -1.58
C TRP A 197 6.90 14.63 -1.70
N TRP A 198 6.94 15.40 -0.61
CA TRP A 198 7.72 16.64 -0.48
C TRP A 198 8.91 16.46 0.43
N ASP A 199 9.73 17.49 0.53
CA ASP A 199 10.78 17.54 1.56
C ASP A 199 10.15 17.51 2.95
N GLU A 200 10.82 16.86 3.88
CA GLU A 200 10.40 16.82 5.29
C GLU A 200 10.40 18.22 5.89
N GLU A 201 9.42 18.48 6.77
CA GLU A 201 9.35 19.78 7.45
C GLU A 201 10.59 20.01 8.32
N PRO A 202 11.15 21.24 8.29
CA PRO A 202 12.31 21.58 9.11
C PRO A 202 12.06 21.32 10.61
N GLY A 203 13.05 20.73 11.27
CA GLY A 203 12.98 20.44 12.71
C GLY A 203 12.29 19.11 13.05
N THR A 204 11.84 18.36 12.05
CA THR A 204 11.31 17.00 12.25
C THR A 204 12.43 15.95 12.16
N ILE A 205 12.13 14.71 12.55
CA ILE A 205 13.10 13.60 12.52
C ILE A 205 13.32 13.18 11.07
N LYS A 206 14.55 13.29 10.60
CA LYS A 206 14.93 12.92 9.24
C LYS A 206 14.66 11.44 8.98
N GLY A 207 14.07 11.14 7.83
CA GLY A 207 13.68 9.78 7.43
C GLY A 207 12.32 9.34 7.96
N HIS A 208 11.65 10.17 8.79
CA HIS A 208 10.28 9.91 9.21
C HIS A 208 9.23 10.48 8.25
N LEU A 209 9.66 11.18 7.22
CA LEU A 209 8.85 11.67 6.09
C LEU A 209 7.66 12.52 6.51
N TYR A 210 7.80 13.29 7.60
CA TYR A 210 6.76 14.23 8.02
C TYR A 210 6.74 15.43 7.10
N GLN A 211 5.61 15.65 6.44
CA GLN A 211 5.35 16.83 5.61
C GLN A 211 4.01 17.48 6.01
N GLN A 212 3.92 18.79 5.81
CA GLN A 212 2.66 19.51 5.98
C GLN A 212 1.72 19.16 4.83
N ASN A 213 0.41 19.13 5.12
CA ASN A 213 -0.63 18.88 4.13
C ASN A 213 -1.41 20.18 3.85
N CYS A 214 -1.65 20.50 2.58
CA CYS A 214 -2.33 21.72 2.16
C CYS A 214 -3.37 21.43 1.05
N MET A 215 -4.04 22.49 0.54
CA MET A 215 -5.05 22.32 -0.52
C MET A 215 -4.48 21.74 -1.82
N ARG A 216 -3.19 21.98 -2.13
CA ARG A 216 -2.52 21.33 -3.27
C ARG A 216 -2.58 19.82 -3.16
N ASP A 217 -2.30 19.26 -1.98
CA ASP A 217 -2.36 17.82 -1.72
C ASP A 217 -3.80 17.29 -1.81
N ALA A 218 -4.78 18.04 -1.32
CA ALA A 218 -6.18 17.71 -1.45
C ALA A 218 -6.62 17.59 -2.92
N PHE A 219 -6.19 18.52 -3.77
CA PHE A 219 -6.48 18.42 -5.21
C PHE A 219 -5.80 17.23 -5.87
N VAL A 220 -4.56 16.91 -5.48
CA VAL A 220 -3.89 15.66 -5.94
C VAL A 220 -4.73 14.45 -5.56
N ALA A 221 -5.20 14.36 -4.32
CA ALA A 221 -6.05 13.26 -3.89
C ALA A 221 -7.36 13.18 -4.71
N ALA A 222 -8.06 14.29 -4.89
CA ALA A 222 -9.31 14.32 -5.65
C ALA A 222 -9.12 13.92 -7.12
N LEU A 223 -8.07 14.44 -7.78
CA LEU A 223 -7.76 14.10 -9.16
C LEU A 223 -7.40 12.61 -9.32
N SER A 224 -6.59 12.08 -8.40
CA SER A 224 -6.21 10.67 -8.42
C SER A 224 -7.41 9.76 -8.17
N LEU A 225 -8.27 10.05 -7.19
CA LEU A 225 -9.50 9.30 -6.93
C LEU A 225 -10.43 9.29 -8.15
N ASN A 226 -10.59 10.44 -8.83
CA ASN A 226 -11.36 10.50 -10.07
C ASN A 226 -10.78 9.59 -11.17
N VAL A 227 -9.45 9.50 -11.28
CA VAL A 227 -8.81 8.56 -12.21
C VAL A 227 -9.13 7.11 -11.80
N PHE A 228 -8.95 6.77 -10.54
CA PHE A 228 -9.19 5.39 -10.06
C PHE A 228 -10.64 4.95 -10.30
N HIS A 229 -11.61 5.82 -10.07
CA HIS A 229 -13.02 5.52 -10.33
C HIS A 229 -13.33 5.26 -11.83
N ARG A 230 -12.55 5.81 -12.75
CA ARG A 230 -12.70 5.50 -14.18
C ARG A 230 -12.12 4.14 -14.58
N HIS A 231 -11.27 3.55 -13.74
CA HIS A 231 -10.53 2.31 -14.00
C HIS A 231 -11.01 1.12 -13.15
N THR A 232 -12.21 1.18 -12.58
CA THR A 232 -12.73 0.18 -11.62
C THR A 232 -12.90 -1.23 -12.20
N GLU A 233 -12.80 -1.42 -13.51
CA GLU A 233 -12.78 -2.77 -14.09
C GLU A 233 -11.58 -3.58 -13.60
N ARG A 234 -10.41 -2.95 -13.45
CA ARG A 234 -9.19 -3.62 -13.01
C ARG A 234 -8.63 -3.05 -11.71
N VAL A 235 -8.72 -1.74 -11.48
CA VAL A 235 -8.30 -1.11 -10.22
C VAL A 235 -9.34 -1.40 -9.14
N LYS A 236 -8.99 -2.26 -8.17
CA LYS A 236 -9.93 -2.72 -7.14
C LYS A 236 -9.64 -2.19 -5.75
N MET A 237 -8.50 -1.55 -5.54
CA MET A 237 -8.12 -0.93 -4.27
C MET A 237 -7.11 0.17 -4.54
N THR A 238 -7.19 1.23 -3.75
CA THR A 238 -6.18 2.30 -3.75
C THR A 238 -5.90 2.76 -2.32
N ASN A 239 -4.64 2.82 -1.92
CA ASN A 239 -4.24 3.15 -0.57
C ASN A 239 -3.31 4.36 -0.58
N ILE A 240 -3.75 5.47 -0.03
CA ILE A 240 -2.92 6.67 0.07
C ILE A 240 -1.78 6.49 1.09
N ALA A 241 -0.64 7.05 0.80
CA ALA A 241 0.49 7.09 1.70
C ALA A 241 0.60 8.46 2.41
N GLN A 242 0.30 8.55 3.75
CA GLN A 242 -0.20 7.52 4.60
C GLN A 242 -1.34 8.07 5.48
N ILE A 243 -1.74 7.34 6.52
CA ILE A 243 -2.92 7.77 7.30
C ILE A 243 -2.56 8.82 8.37
N VAL A 244 -1.41 8.69 9.06
CA VAL A 244 -1.02 9.54 10.20
C VAL A 244 0.45 9.98 10.07
N ASN A 245 0.70 11.28 10.13
CA ASN A 245 2.02 11.93 10.26
C ASN A 245 3.07 11.65 9.17
N VAL A 246 2.78 10.85 8.17
CA VAL A 246 3.76 10.45 7.15
C VAL A 246 3.25 10.82 5.76
N LEU A 247 4.09 11.48 4.96
CA LEU A 247 3.79 11.86 3.57
C LEU A 247 2.46 12.62 3.46
N GLN A 248 1.60 12.31 2.50
CA GLN A 248 0.29 12.93 2.34
C GLN A 248 -0.71 12.36 3.36
N SER A 249 -0.47 12.58 4.63
CA SER A 249 -1.28 12.00 5.71
C SER A 249 -2.67 12.65 5.81
N MET A 250 -3.64 11.85 6.21
CA MET A 250 -4.99 12.32 6.50
C MET A 250 -5.09 13.00 7.86
N ILE A 251 -4.25 12.60 8.82
CA ILE A 251 -4.26 13.05 10.20
C ILE A 251 -2.86 13.49 10.60
N LEU A 252 -2.74 14.65 11.20
CA LEU A 252 -1.53 15.10 11.86
C LEU A 252 -1.76 15.15 13.36
N THR A 253 -0.84 14.62 14.15
CA THR A 253 -0.87 14.65 15.62
C THR A 253 0.25 15.51 16.15
N ASP A 254 0.10 16.03 17.36
CA ASP A 254 1.17 16.75 18.01
C ASP A 254 2.31 15.83 18.49
N THR A 255 3.52 16.37 18.52
CA THR A 255 4.72 15.65 18.96
C THR A 255 4.80 15.48 20.49
N LYS A 256 3.92 16.12 21.25
CA LYS A 256 3.90 16.11 22.72
C LYS A 256 2.98 15.04 23.29
N GLY A 257 2.21 14.36 22.44
CA GLY A 257 1.27 13.33 22.87
C GLY A 257 0.11 13.88 23.71
N THR A 258 -0.29 15.15 23.51
CA THR A 258 -1.40 15.78 24.23
C THR A 258 -2.76 15.32 23.75
N GLY A 259 -2.81 14.53 22.67
CA GLY A 259 -4.04 14.07 22.03
C GLY A 259 -4.62 15.08 21.02
N HIS A 260 -3.96 16.23 20.81
CA HIS A 260 -4.39 17.13 19.75
C HIS A 260 -4.09 16.54 18.39
N MET A 261 -5.08 16.57 17.51
CA MET A 261 -4.95 16.14 16.12
C MET A 261 -5.62 17.14 15.17
N VAL A 262 -5.17 17.14 13.92
CA VAL A 262 -5.73 17.93 12.84
C VAL A 262 -6.12 16.98 11.72
N LEU A 263 -7.37 17.10 11.26
CA LEU A 263 -7.83 16.46 10.03
C LEU A 263 -7.37 17.31 8.84
N THR A 264 -6.55 16.75 7.98
CA THR A 264 -5.94 17.50 6.88
C THR A 264 -6.93 17.77 5.74
N PRO A 265 -6.61 18.68 4.80
CA PRO A 265 -7.41 18.84 3.59
C PRO A 265 -7.62 17.53 2.81
N THR A 266 -6.62 16.64 2.79
CA THR A 266 -6.74 15.31 2.18
C THR A 266 -7.80 14.43 2.88
N TYR A 267 -7.89 14.46 4.21
CA TYR A 267 -8.95 13.77 4.94
C TYR A 267 -10.34 14.18 4.46
N HIS A 268 -10.55 15.48 4.29
CA HIS A 268 -11.86 15.99 3.85
C HIS A 268 -12.21 15.55 2.43
N VAL A 269 -11.23 15.39 1.54
CA VAL A 269 -11.46 14.78 0.22
C VAL A 269 -11.97 13.34 0.39
N PHE A 270 -11.27 12.50 1.14
CA PHE A 270 -11.72 11.12 1.38
C PHE A 270 -13.10 11.06 2.03
N ASN A 271 -13.38 11.97 2.97
CA ASN A 271 -14.73 12.04 3.59
C ASN A 271 -15.83 12.40 2.58
N MET A 272 -15.53 13.22 1.57
CA MET A 272 -16.48 13.53 0.49
C MET A 272 -16.66 12.34 -0.48
N TYR A 273 -15.62 11.53 -0.68
CA TYR A 273 -15.62 10.42 -1.64
C TYR A 273 -16.09 9.08 -1.06
N LYS A 274 -16.24 8.95 0.26
CA LYS A 274 -16.52 7.67 0.94
C LYS A 274 -17.84 7.00 0.53
N ASP A 275 -18.77 7.77 -0.02
CA ASP A 275 -20.09 7.30 -0.39
C ASP A 275 -20.23 7.05 -1.92
N PHE A 276 -19.12 7.11 -2.67
CA PHE A 276 -19.10 6.90 -4.13
C PHE A 276 -18.58 5.53 -4.50
#